data_cbfcb92eb3e9466fd267f5686a8a3c2d
#
_entry.id   cbfcb92eb3e9466fd267f5686a8a3c2d
#
_cell.length_a   1.000
_cell.length_b   1.000
_cell.length_c   1.000
_cell.angle_alpha   90.00
_cell.angle_beta   90.00
_cell.angle_gamma   90.00
#
_symmetry.space_group_name_H-M   'P 1'
#
loop_
_entity.id
_entity.type
_entity.pdbx_description
1 polymer ?
#
loop_
_entity_poly.entity_id
_entity_poly.type
_entity_poly.pdbx_seq_one_letter_code
_entity_poly.pdbx_strand_id
1 'polypeptide(L)'
;MKYAKVTKEGEFKLVGDEKALYGVMMSVRLIIAGFSPRYLLGALTISLRYSLFRTQFYDDAKKERKILDYQLQQEKLFPLLSEFMAMAFTSMRLRKMVADNMERIKNSDFSLLNETHIVLAGCKSYFTHCINEGVEKCRLSCGGHGFSHYSGLPELHQEVAANCTLEGENTVMYLQVARYLLKMFNKASKGQKVSGMVDYYKHMQELMGEKSKITSVKELLNPEELHRLLIRNALHWIYSAGNLIITEMGSGLSMKQIWDKKAGIVLVDAARSHTQLFAFECFYEGLGKVRDIELKKSLGRLLSLFAVHVILERPMGMIEAEYLDVEQFKLLQKAKEMLLEEIRPDAMGFADASLFSDNTLRSALGKYDGNVYETMFDWAQNKNSLNGKEVADGMEFIFQMKGLIPNARL
;
A
#
# COMPACT_ATOMS: atom_id res chain seq x y z
N MET A 1 3.34 10.02 35.60
CA MET A 1 3.50 8.98 34.55
C MET A 1 3.01 7.65 35.12
N LYS A 2 2.23 6.88 34.36
CA LYS A 2 1.61 5.64 34.85
C LYS A 2 2.62 4.48 34.95
N TYR A 3 3.58 4.43 34.04
CA TYR A 3 4.52 3.31 33.91
C TYR A 3 5.98 3.68 34.14
N ALA A 4 6.26 4.92 34.51
CA ALA A 4 7.60 5.39 34.84
C ALA A 4 7.54 6.45 35.92
N LYS A 5 8.52 6.47 36.81
CA LYS A 5 8.70 7.51 37.84
C LYS A 5 10.14 7.98 37.73
N VAL A 6 10.34 9.28 37.92
CA VAL A 6 11.65 9.88 38.20
C VAL A 6 11.63 10.26 39.68
N THR A 7 12.61 9.81 40.46
CA THR A 7 12.73 10.15 41.86
C THR A 7 13.15 11.61 42.02
N LYS A 8 13.07 12.14 43.24
CA LYS A 8 13.54 13.53 43.52
C LYS A 8 15.04 13.68 43.28
N GLU A 9 15.79 12.58 43.37
CA GLU A 9 17.24 12.50 43.17
C GLU A 9 17.60 12.32 41.69
N GLY A 10 16.59 12.27 40.75
CA GLY A 10 16.78 12.14 39.31
C GLY A 10 16.88 10.68 38.82
N GLU A 11 16.71 9.68 39.68
CA GLU A 11 16.73 8.28 39.26
C GLU A 11 15.46 7.90 38.49
N PHE A 12 15.64 7.25 37.33
CA PHE A 12 14.55 6.68 36.55
C PHE A 12 14.17 5.29 37.10
N LYS A 13 12.87 5.12 37.39
CA LYS A 13 12.30 3.82 37.80
C LYS A 13 11.14 3.44 36.88
N LEU A 14 11.28 2.29 36.21
CA LEU A 14 10.17 1.70 35.47
C LEU A 14 9.16 1.11 36.48
N VAL A 15 7.88 1.51 36.36
CA VAL A 15 6.80 1.07 37.22
C VAL A 15 5.76 0.34 36.38
N GLY A 16 5.78 -0.99 36.42
CA GLY A 16 4.84 -1.81 35.65
C GLY A 16 5.53 -2.76 34.69
N ASP A 17 4.72 -3.54 33.98
CA ASP A 17 5.21 -4.51 32.99
C ASP A 17 5.59 -3.79 31.69
N GLU A 18 6.82 -4.00 31.19
CA GLU A 18 7.26 -3.49 29.88
C GLU A 18 6.33 -3.91 28.73
N LYS A 19 5.67 -5.07 28.85
CA LYS A 19 4.69 -5.55 27.87
C LYS A 19 3.46 -4.63 27.74
N ALA A 20 3.12 -3.88 28.79
CA ALA A 20 2.03 -2.91 28.73
C ALA A 20 2.36 -1.72 27.79
N LEU A 21 3.63 -1.33 27.68
CA LEU A 21 4.09 -0.31 26.73
C LEU A 21 3.93 -0.78 25.27
N TYR A 22 4.17 -2.07 25.01
CA TYR A 22 3.91 -2.66 23.70
C TYR A 22 2.43 -2.56 23.29
N GLY A 23 1.50 -2.69 24.24
CA GLY A 23 0.07 -2.52 23.97
C GLY A 23 -0.29 -1.13 23.43
N VAL A 24 0.33 -0.07 23.93
CA VAL A 24 0.12 1.29 23.44
C VAL A 24 0.66 1.45 22.01
N MET A 25 1.88 0.98 21.74
CA MET A 25 2.48 1.04 20.40
C MET A 25 1.65 0.27 19.35
N MET A 26 1.10 -0.89 19.72
CA MET A 26 0.20 -1.64 18.84
C MET A 26 -1.07 -0.86 18.51
N SER A 27 -1.64 -0.14 19.46
CA SER A 27 -2.84 0.68 19.25
C SER A 27 -2.57 1.81 18.26
N VAL A 28 -1.43 2.50 18.37
CA VAL A 28 -1.07 3.57 17.42
C VAL A 28 -0.75 3.02 16.05
N ARG A 29 -0.04 1.89 15.94
CA ARG A 29 0.19 1.22 14.65
C ARG A 29 -1.11 0.74 14.00
N LEU A 30 -2.08 0.27 14.79
CA LEU A 30 -3.41 -0.05 14.29
C LEU A 30 -4.11 1.18 13.72
N ILE A 31 -3.99 2.34 14.39
CA ILE A 31 -4.53 3.60 13.88
C ILE A 31 -3.89 3.93 12.53
N ILE A 32 -2.57 3.91 12.42
CA ILE A 32 -1.87 4.18 11.16
C ILE A 32 -2.30 3.18 10.09
N ALA A 33 -2.15 1.88 10.29
CA ALA A 33 -2.47 0.87 9.30
C ALA A 33 -3.97 0.80 8.96
N GLY A 34 -4.85 1.08 9.93
CA GLY A 34 -6.30 0.97 9.77
C GLY A 34 -6.99 2.20 9.20
N PHE A 35 -6.38 3.39 9.29
CA PHE A 35 -6.97 4.63 8.81
C PHE A 35 -6.26 5.22 7.58
N SER A 36 -4.94 5.02 7.44
CA SER A 36 -4.19 5.57 6.30
C SER A 36 -4.73 5.16 4.92
N PRO A 37 -5.33 3.97 4.70
CA PRO A 37 -5.91 3.64 3.41
C PRO A 37 -6.95 4.64 2.90
N ARG A 38 -7.61 5.39 3.81
CA ARG A 38 -8.57 6.44 3.42
C ARG A 38 -7.92 7.59 2.65
N TYR A 39 -6.65 7.89 2.89
CA TYR A 39 -5.91 8.88 2.12
C TYR A 39 -5.74 8.45 0.66
N LEU A 40 -5.36 7.19 0.44
CA LEU A 40 -5.29 6.63 -0.91
C LEU A 40 -6.65 6.63 -1.60
N LEU A 41 -7.71 6.26 -0.88
CA LEU A 41 -9.08 6.32 -1.41
C LEU A 41 -9.48 7.75 -1.80
N GLY A 42 -9.12 8.76 -0.99
CA GLY A 42 -9.35 10.16 -1.31
C GLY A 42 -8.64 10.57 -2.60
N ALA A 43 -7.35 10.24 -2.74
CA ALA A 43 -6.57 10.52 -3.95
C ALA A 43 -7.13 9.78 -5.17
N LEU A 44 -7.53 8.52 -5.02
CA LEU A 44 -8.17 7.73 -6.07
C LEU A 44 -9.52 8.33 -6.48
N THR A 45 -10.34 8.76 -5.52
CA THR A 45 -11.64 9.39 -5.81
C THR A 45 -11.45 10.64 -6.66
N ILE A 46 -10.49 11.51 -6.28
CA ILE A 46 -10.15 12.72 -7.04
C ILE A 46 -9.71 12.35 -8.46
N SER A 47 -8.74 11.44 -8.57
CA SER A 47 -8.10 11.10 -9.84
C SER A 47 -9.03 10.34 -10.78
N LEU A 48 -9.86 9.43 -10.26
CA LEU A 48 -10.84 8.69 -11.06
C LEU A 48 -11.94 9.62 -11.58
N ARG A 49 -12.52 10.49 -10.74
CA ARG A 49 -13.52 11.49 -11.16
C ARG A 49 -12.95 12.41 -12.22
N TYR A 50 -11.75 12.97 -11.99
CA TYR A 50 -11.07 13.80 -12.99
C TYR A 50 -10.82 13.06 -14.29
N SER A 51 -10.35 11.79 -14.23
CA SER A 51 -10.05 10.98 -15.40
C SER A 51 -11.30 10.58 -16.19
N LEU A 52 -12.46 10.54 -15.55
CA LEU A 52 -13.76 10.33 -16.19
C LEU A 52 -14.34 11.62 -16.79
N PHE A 53 -13.95 12.77 -16.27
CA PHE A 53 -14.37 14.08 -16.76
C PHE A 53 -13.46 14.58 -17.88
N ARG A 54 -12.14 14.58 -17.69
CA ARG A 54 -11.16 15.10 -18.65
C ARG A 54 -11.13 14.28 -19.91
N THR A 55 -11.28 14.98 -21.05
CA THR A 55 -11.03 14.41 -22.38
C THR A 55 -9.72 14.92 -22.96
N GLN A 56 -9.08 14.11 -23.79
CA GLN A 56 -7.86 14.48 -24.49
C GLN A 56 -7.64 13.54 -25.69
N PHE A 57 -7.21 14.13 -26.80
CA PHE A 57 -7.06 13.47 -28.09
C PHE A 57 -8.36 12.90 -28.67
N TYR A 58 -8.35 12.62 -29.94
CA TYR A 58 -9.51 12.15 -30.68
C TYR A 58 -9.39 10.64 -30.97
N ASP A 59 -10.52 9.95 -30.97
CA ASP A 59 -10.65 8.60 -31.50
C ASP A 59 -10.79 8.64 -33.06
N ASP A 60 -10.92 7.46 -33.66
CA ASP A 60 -11.10 7.32 -35.12
C ASP A 60 -12.37 8.01 -35.64
N ALA A 61 -13.37 8.18 -34.78
CA ALA A 61 -14.60 8.92 -35.06
C ALA A 61 -14.49 10.43 -34.83
N LYS A 62 -13.30 10.96 -34.59
CA LYS A 62 -12.99 12.37 -34.26
C LYS A 62 -13.70 12.87 -33.01
N LYS A 63 -14.01 11.98 -32.06
CA LYS A 63 -14.54 12.32 -30.76
C LYS A 63 -13.43 12.28 -29.71
N GLU A 64 -13.37 13.31 -28.87
CA GLU A 64 -12.41 13.30 -27.76
C GLU A 64 -12.69 12.16 -26.77
N ARG A 65 -11.63 11.45 -26.38
CA ARG A 65 -11.69 10.33 -25.44
C ARG A 65 -11.46 10.79 -24.02
N LYS A 66 -12.19 10.21 -23.07
CA LYS A 66 -11.92 10.37 -21.64
C LYS A 66 -10.54 9.79 -21.33
N ILE A 67 -9.75 10.48 -20.49
CA ILE A 67 -8.40 10.00 -20.21
C ILE A 67 -8.39 8.64 -19.46
N LEU A 68 -9.45 8.28 -18.76
CA LEU A 68 -9.60 6.95 -18.14
C LEU A 68 -9.76 5.81 -19.16
N ASP A 69 -10.11 6.11 -20.42
CA ASP A 69 -10.25 5.10 -21.48
C ASP A 69 -8.90 4.70 -22.10
N TYR A 70 -7.80 5.33 -21.68
CA TYR A 70 -6.46 4.94 -22.06
C TYR A 70 -5.91 3.89 -21.09
N GLN A 71 -5.39 2.79 -21.65
CA GLN A 71 -4.82 1.68 -20.87
C GLN A 71 -3.73 2.15 -19.89
N LEU A 72 -2.87 3.10 -20.30
CA LEU A 72 -1.84 3.66 -19.43
C LEU A 72 -2.39 4.46 -18.24
N GLN A 73 -3.58 5.04 -18.36
CA GLN A 73 -4.24 5.70 -17.22
C GLN A 73 -4.85 4.67 -16.27
N GLN A 74 -5.45 3.63 -16.82
CA GLN A 74 -5.95 2.48 -16.04
C GLN A 74 -4.81 1.78 -15.30
N GLU A 75 -3.68 1.57 -15.97
CA GLU A 75 -2.46 0.98 -15.40
C GLU A 75 -1.92 1.76 -14.18
N LYS A 76 -2.09 3.08 -14.15
CA LYS A 76 -1.70 3.91 -12.99
C LYS A 76 -2.68 3.80 -11.83
N LEU A 77 -3.99 3.73 -12.10
CA LEU A 77 -5.03 3.92 -11.10
C LEU A 77 -5.66 2.61 -10.58
N PHE A 78 -5.89 1.61 -11.43
CA PHE A 78 -6.59 0.41 -11.02
C PHE A 78 -5.77 -0.54 -10.12
N PRO A 79 -4.43 -0.69 -10.31
CA PRO A 79 -3.63 -1.38 -9.32
C PRO A 79 -3.70 -0.73 -7.94
N LEU A 80 -3.69 0.60 -7.85
CA LEU A 80 -3.85 1.31 -6.58
C LEU A 80 -5.23 1.09 -5.95
N LEU A 81 -6.27 0.98 -6.78
CA LEU A 81 -7.61 0.63 -6.31
C LEU A 81 -7.64 -0.80 -5.74
N SER A 82 -6.96 -1.74 -6.38
CA SER A 82 -6.84 -3.11 -5.87
C SER A 82 -6.04 -3.20 -4.57
N GLU A 83 -4.95 -2.45 -4.45
CA GLU A 83 -4.18 -2.31 -3.21
C GLU A 83 -5.02 -1.70 -2.08
N PHE A 84 -5.77 -0.61 -2.40
CA PHE A 84 -6.70 -0.03 -1.42
C PHE A 84 -7.69 -1.06 -0.89
N MET A 85 -8.30 -1.87 -1.77
CA MET A 85 -9.26 -2.91 -1.33
C MET A 85 -8.60 -3.97 -0.46
N ALA A 86 -7.39 -4.42 -0.81
CA ALA A 86 -6.62 -5.34 0.03
C ALA A 86 -6.34 -4.73 1.42
N MET A 87 -5.94 -3.45 1.48
CA MET A 87 -5.73 -2.73 2.73
C MET A 87 -7.03 -2.58 3.54
N ALA A 88 -8.16 -2.30 2.90
CA ALA A 88 -9.46 -2.12 3.55
C ALA A 88 -9.91 -3.41 4.25
N PHE A 89 -9.88 -4.55 3.54
CA PHE A 89 -10.21 -5.84 4.13
C PHE A 89 -9.22 -6.24 5.24
N THR A 90 -7.94 -5.99 5.03
CA THR A 90 -6.92 -6.22 6.06
C THR A 90 -7.15 -5.37 7.30
N SER A 91 -7.52 -4.10 7.14
CA SER A 91 -7.81 -3.20 8.26
C SER A 91 -8.97 -3.71 9.14
N MET A 92 -9.97 -4.36 8.54
CA MET A 92 -11.05 -5.02 9.29
C MET A 92 -10.50 -6.18 10.12
N ARG A 93 -9.63 -7.01 9.55
CA ARG A 93 -8.98 -8.13 10.25
C ARG A 93 -8.08 -7.64 11.39
N LEU A 94 -7.28 -6.58 11.14
CA LEU A 94 -6.38 -6.00 12.16
C LEU A 94 -7.15 -5.51 13.39
N ARG A 95 -8.28 -4.83 13.19
CA ARG A 95 -9.13 -4.36 14.30
C ARG A 95 -9.59 -5.53 15.17
N LYS A 96 -10.04 -6.62 14.56
CA LYS A 96 -10.45 -7.81 15.30
C LYS A 96 -9.27 -8.44 16.05
N MET A 97 -8.12 -8.62 15.39
CA MET A 97 -6.93 -9.20 16.02
C MET A 97 -6.46 -8.39 17.23
N VAL A 98 -6.46 -7.06 17.13
CA VAL A 98 -6.06 -6.20 18.26
C VAL A 98 -7.09 -6.26 19.39
N ALA A 99 -8.39 -6.28 19.09
CA ALA A 99 -9.43 -6.42 20.09
C ALA A 99 -9.31 -7.76 20.86
N ASP A 100 -9.16 -8.87 20.12
CA ASP A 100 -8.98 -10.21 20.70
C ASP A 100 -7.71 -10.27 21.57
N ASN A 101 -6.61 -9.67 21.10
CA ASN A 101 -5.35 -9.62 21.85
C ASN A 101 -5.48 -8.76 23.13
N MET A 102 -6.17 -7.62 23.08
CA MET A 102 -6.40 -6.78 24.25
C MET A 102 -7.25 -7.49 25.32
N GLU A 103 -8.22 -8.27 24.89
CA GLU A 103 -9.04 -9.09 25.81
C GLU A 103 -8.20 -10.17 26.50
N ARG A 104 -7.34 -10.86 25.76
CA ARG A 104 -6.40 -11.85 26.32
C ARG A 104 -5.41 -11.22 27.30
N ILE A 105 -4.86 -10.06 26.97
CA ILE A 105 -3.93 -9.33 27.86
C ILE A 105 -4.61 -8.97 29.18
N LYS A 106 -5.90 -8.58 29.20
CA LYS A 106 -6.66 -8.33 30.44
C LYS A 106 -6.70 -9.58 31.34
N ASN A 107 -6.71 -10.76 30.72
CA ASN A 107 -6.69 -12.03 31.41
C ASN A 107 -5.26 -12.59 31.60
N SER A 108 -4.22 -11.75 31.48
CA SER A 108 -2.80 -12.12 31.60
C SER A 108 -2.33 -13.17 30.56
N ASP A 109 -3.06 -13.35 29.46
CA ASP A 109 -2.66 -14.19 28.34
C ASP A 109 -1.97 -13.34 27.27
N PHE A 110 -0.66 -13.52 27.10
CA PHE A 110 0.21 -12.82 26.14
C PHE A 110 0.53 -13.65 24.89
N SER A 111 -0.17 -14.76 24.66
CA SER A 111 0.13 -15.71 23.59
C SER A 111 0.06 -15.10 22.18
N LEU A 112 -0.87 -14.16 21.93
CA LEU A 112 -1.06 -13.48 20.65
C LEU A 112 -0.26 -12.18 20.50
N LEU A 113 0.42 -11.72 21.56
CA LEU A 113 1.09 -10.43 21.57
C LEU A 113 2.13 -10.30 20.44
N ASN A 114 3.01 -11.28 20.30
CA ASN A 114 4.06 -11.25 19.30
C ASN A 114 3.51 -11.29 17.88
N GLU A 115 2.54 -12.17 17.61
CA GLU A 115 1.94 -12.28 16.28
C GLU A 115 1.23 -10.99 15.88
N THR A 116 0.39 -10.44 16.77
CA THR A 116 -0.32 -9.17 16.54
C THR A 116 0.66 -8.03 16.30
N HIS A 117 1.76 -7.95 17.08
CA HIS A 117 2.79 -6.94 16.88
C HIS A 117 3.43 -7.02 15.49
N ILE A 118 3.78 -8.23 15.04
CA ILE A 118 4.45 -8.44 13.75
C ILE A 118 3.52 -8.16 12.58
N VAL A 119 2.26 -8.59 12.65
CA VAL A 119 1.26 -8.27 11.62
C VAL A 119 1.08 -6.75 11.49
N LEU A 120 0.95 -6.04 12.62
CA LEU A 120 0.82 -4.58 12.61
C LEU A 120 2.08 -3.90 12.06
N ALA A 121 3.28 -4.39 12.37
CA ALA A 121 4.53 -3.83 11.85
C ALA A 121 4.62 -4.01 10.33
N GLY A 122 4.30 -5.18 9.81
CA GLY A 122 4.28 -5.46 8.36
C GLY A 122 3.23 -4.63 7.62
N CYS A 123 1.98 -4.67 8.10
CA CYS A 123 0.88 -3.92 7.48
C CYS A 123 1.12 -2.40 7.52
N LYS A 124 1.61 -1.85 8.64
CA LYS A 124 1.98 -0.43 8.73
C LYS A 124 3.01 -0.08 7.65
N SER A 125 4.07 -0.87 7.53
CA SER A 125 5.13 -0.59 6.59
C SER A 125 4.67 -0.69 5.13
N TYR A 126 3.97 -1.76 4.79
CA TYR A 126 3.47 -1.98 3.44
C TYR A 126 2.44 -0.91 3.04
N PHE A 127 1.44 -0.66 3.90
CA PHE A 127 0.37 0.27 3.59
C PHE A 127 0.88 1.70 3.44
N THR A 128 1.68 2.19 4.39
CA THR A 128 2.16 3.57 4.32
C THR A 128 3.08 3.82 3.12
N HIS A 129 3.87 2.83 2.72
CA HIS A 129 4.68 2.88 1.51
C HIS A 129 3.79 2.97 0.25
N CYS A 130 2.86 2.02 0.07
CA CYS A 130 1.94 2.01 -1.07
C CYS A 130 1.08 3.28 -1.13
N ILE A 131 0.61 3.79 0.02
CA ILE A 131 -0.19 5.01 0.09
C ILE A 131 0.63 6.22 -0.34
N ASN A 132 1.87 6.36 0.15
CA ASN A 132 2.73 7.48 -0.20
C ASN A 132 3.02 7.52 -1.71
N GLU A 133 3.41 6.38 -2.29
CA GLU A 133 3.64 6.30 -3.74
C GLU A 133 2.34 6.41 -4.54
N GLY A 134 1.26 5.83 -4.04
CA GLY A 134 -0.04 5.83 -4.70
C GLY A 134 -0.66 7.22 -4.80
N VAL A 135 -0.57 8.04 -3.75
CA VAL A 135 -1.05 9.43 -3.79
C VAL A 135 -0.27 10.24 -4.81
N GLU A 136 1.06 10.05 -4.90
CA GLU A 136 1.88 10.69 -5.94
C GLU A 136 1.50 10.22 -7.35
N LYS A 137 1.30 8.92 -7.56
CA LYS A 137 0.81 8.39 -8.85
C LYS A 137 -0.56 8.99 -9.23
N CYS A 138 -1.47 9.15 -8.26
CA CYS A 138 -2.75 9.84 -8.44
C CYS A 138 -2.57 11.28 -8.87
N ARG A 139 -1.68 12.02 -8.22
CA ARG A 139 -1.34 13.41 -8.56
C ARG A 139 -0.80 13.52 -9.99
N LEU A 140 0.15 12.68 -10.35
CA LEU A 140 0.75 12.63 -11.68
C LEU A 140 -0.28 12.26 -12.76
N SER A 141 -1.27 11.40 -12.43
CA SER A 141 -2.33 10.99 -13.36
C SER A 141 -3.28 12.13 -13.74
N CYS A 142 -3.32 13.21 -12.96
CA CYS A 142 -4.08 14.42 -13.23
C CYS A 142 -3.29 15.49 -14.03
N GLY A 143 -2.04 15.21 -14.42
CA GLY A 143 -1.19 16.12 -15.17
C GLY A 143 -0.91 17.42 -14.43
N GLY A 144 -0.86 18.54 -15.16
CA GLY A 144 -0.59 19.86 -14.57
C GLY A 144 -1.63 20.30 -13.52
N HIS A 145 -2.88 19.88 -13.67
CA HIS A 145 -3.92 20.16 -12.68
C HIS A 145 -3.66 19.45 -11.35
N GLY A 146 -3.02 18.26 -11.36
CA GLY A 146 -2.63 17.55 -10.15
C GLY A 146 -1.53 18.25 -9.34
N PHE A 147 -0.73 19.12 -9.96
CA PHE A 147 0.26 19.95 -9.27
C PHE A 147 -0.37 21.15 -8.54
N SER A 148 -1.49 21.65 -9.05
CA SER A 148 -2.22 22.77 -8.43
C SER A 148 -2.78 22.37 -7.06
N HIS A 149 -2.66 23.25 -6.07
CA HIS A 149 -3.31 23.10 -4.75
C HIS A 149 -4.85 22.99 -4.86
N TYR A 150 -5.45 23.47 -5.95
CA TYR A 150 -6.89 23.25 -6.21
C TYR A 150 -7.27 21.79 -6.40
N SER A 151 -6.29 20.92 -6.67
CA SER A 151 -6.52 19.47 -6.72
C SER A 151 -6.68 18.82 -5.35
N GLY A 152 -6.17 19.43 -4.28
CA GLY A 152 -6.06 18.82 -2.95
C GLY A 152 -5.00 17.72 -2.84
N LEU A 153 -4.38 17.30 -3.96
CA LEU A 153 -3.43 16.18 -3.98
C LEU A 153 -2.05 16.52 -3.42
N PRO A 154 -1.49 17.75 -3.63
CA PRO A 154 -0.22 18.12 -3.03
C PRO A 154 -0.23 18.10 -1.50
N GLU A 155 -1.28 18.65 -0.88
CA GLU A 155 -1.47 18.64 0.57
C GLU A 155 -1.62 17.20 1.09
N LEU A 156 -2.41 16.41 0.39
CA LEU A 156 -2.63 15.01 0.76
C LEU A 156 -1.32 14.21 0.71
N HIS A 157 -0.47 14.44 -0.30
CA HIS A 157 0.84 13.81 -0.42
C HIS A 157 1.78 14.22 0.73
N GLN A 158 1.81 15.48 1.10
CA GLN A 158 2.60 15.95 2.25
C GLN A 158 2.14 15.30 3.57
N GLU A 159 0.83 15.15 3.76
CA GLU A 159 0.26 14.55 4.95
C GLU A 159 0.62 13.05 5.08
N VAL A 160 0.56 12.29 4.00
CA VAL A 160 0.83 10.84 4.05
C VAL A 160 2.30 10.49 4.18
N ALA A 161 3.22 11.36 3.71
CA ALA A 161 4.66 11.10 3.75
C ALA A 161 5.18 10.83 5.17
N ALA A 162 4.67 11.52 6.17
CA ALA A 162 5.04 11.34 7.58
C ALA A 162 4.77 9.92 8.08
N ASN A 163 3.72 9.26 7.58
CA ASN A 163 3.33 7.92 8.04
C ASN A 163 4.38 6.85 7.75
N CYS A 164 5.27 7.08 6.79
CA CYS A 164 6.36 6.14 6.47
C CYS A 164 7.38 6.01 7.62
N THR A 165 7.50 7.03 8.47
CA THR A 165 8.46 7.11 9.58
C THR A 165 7.82 7.07 10.96
N LEU A 166 6.58 7.50 11.09
CA LEU A 166 5.85 7.48 12.37
C LEU A 166 5.73 6.04 12.90
N GLU A 167 5.85 5.86 14.23
CA GLU A 167 5.79 4.57 14.93
C GLU A 167 6.81 3.52 14.45
N GLY A 168 7.90 3.99 13.85
CA GLY A 168 9.01 3.23 13.31
C GLY A 168 9.12 3.37 11.79
N GLU A 169 10.34 3.62 11.31
CA GLU A 169 10.64 3.66 9.88
C GLU A 169 10.37 2.29 9.24
N ASN A 170 9.83 2.29 8.02
CA ASN A 170 9.27 1.10 7.38
C ASN A 170 10.28 -0.05 7.22
N THR A 171 11.54 0.24 6.87
CA THR A 171 12.59 -0.78 6.72
C THR A 171 12.91 -1.45 8.05
N VAL A 172 12.98 -0.65 9.13
CA VAL A 172 13.22 -1.17 10.48
C VAL A 172 12.05 -2.07 10.93
N MET A 173 10.82 -1.69 10.56
CA MET A 173 9.65 -2.51 10.87
C MET A 173 9.66 -3.83 10.09
N TYR A 174 9.99 -3.82 8.81
CA TYR A 174 10.15 -5.05 8.02
C TYR A 174 11.22 -5.97 8.60
N LEU A 175 12.33 -5.44 9.11
CA LEU A 175 13.37 -6.25 9.76
C LEU A 175 12.86 -6.92 11.06
N GLN A 176 11.92 -6.30 11.78
CA GLN A 176 11.26 -6.95 12.91
C GLN A 176 10.36 -8.12 12.45
N VAL A 177 9.61 -7.93 11.36
CA VAL A 177 8.82 -8.99 10.74
C VAL A 177 9.74 -10.15 10.32
N ALA A 178 10.79 -9.86 9.57
CA ALA A 178 11.73 -10.85 9.09
C ALA A 178 12.37 -11.68 10.23
N ARG A 179 12.70 -11.05 11.36
CA ARG A 179 13.22 -11.75 12.55
C ARG A 179 12.23 -12.80 13.07
N TYR A 180 10.95 -12.45 13.11
CA TYR A 180 9.91 -13.39 13.50
C TYR A 180 9.77 -14.52 12.46
N LEU A 181 9.73 -14.18 11.18
CA LEU A 181 9.61 -15.15 10.09
C LEU A 181 10.77 -16.17 10.11
N LEU A 182 12.02 -15.71 10.26
CA LEU A 182 13.19 -16.60 10.39
C LEU A 182 13.08 -17.52 11.61
N LYS A 183 12.62 -16.99 12.75
CA LYS A 183 12.41 -17.82 13.95
C LYS A 183 11.38 -18.93 13.69
N MET A 184 10.28 -18.60 13.02
CA MET A 184 9.24 -19.58 12.67
C MET A 184 9.72 -20.55 11.60
N PHE A 185 10.45 -20.08 10.59
CA PHE A 185 11.07 -20.89 9.56
C PHE A 185 12.03 -21.94 10.17
N ASN A 186 12.90 -21.54 11.09
CA ASN A 186 13.80 -22.46 11.79
C ASN A 186 13.04 -23.50 12.63
N LYS A 187 11.90 -23.16 13.21
CA LYS A 187 11.03 -24.12 13.89
C LYS A 187 10.43 -25.13 12.91
N ALA A 188 9.85 -24.63 11.80
CA ALA A 188 9.26 -25.48 10.78
C ALA A 188 10.29 -26.42 10.15
N SER A 189 11.49 -25.96 9.85
CA SER A 189 12.60 -26.77 9.32
C SER A 189 13.04 -27.89 10.26
N LYS A 190 12.83 -27.74 11.56
CA LYS A 190 13.08 -28.78 12.59
C LYS A 190 11.86 -29.67 12.84
N GLY A 191 10.82 -29.60 12.02
CA GLY A 191 9.59 -30.39 12.18
C GLY A 191 8.70 -29.92 13.34
N GLN A 192 8.97 -28.75 13.95
CA GLN A 192 8.15 -28.24 15.03
C GLN A 192 6.88 -27.59 14.46
N LYS A 193 5.76 -27.74 15.18
CA LYS A 193 4.48 -27.17 14.77
C LYS A 193 4.54 -25.64 14.73
N VAL A 194 4.17 -25.07 13.60
CA VAL A 194 3.91 -23.64 13.39
C VAL A 194 2.43 -23.45 13.05
N SER A 195 1.90 -22.27 13.31
CA SER A 195 0.48 -21.95 13.07
C SER A 195 0.28 -20.44 12.93
N GLY A 196 -0.95 -19.99 12.72
CA GLY A 196 -1.28 -18.59 12.54
C GLY A 196 -0.84 -18.08 11.17
N MET A 197 -0.32 -16.86 11.12
CA MET A 197 0.07 -16.19 9.89
C MET A 197 1.16 -16.89 9.06
N VAL A 198 1.85 -17.88 9.63
CA VAL A 198 2.89 -18.66 8.96
C VAL A 198 2.51 -20.13 8.75
N ASP A 199 1.21 -20.44 8.78
CA ASP A 199 0.69 -21.81 8.61
C ASP A 199 1.12 -22.45 7.29
N TYR A 200 1.32 -21.65 6.24
CA TYR A 200 1.81 -22.09 4.95
C TYR A 200 3.21 -22.72 4.97
N TYR A 201 3.99 -22.52 6.05
CA TYR A 201 5.29 -23.21 6.21
C TYR A 201 5.16 -24.73 6.35
N LYS A 202 3.98 -25.24 6.66
CA LYS A 202 3.71 -26.70 6.70
C LYS A 202 3.92 -27.37 5.34
N HIS A 203 3.66 -26.63 4.26
CA HIS A 203 3.76 -27.10 2.88
C HIS A 203 5.11 -26.72 2.23
N MET A 204 6.08 -26.25 3.02
CA MET A 204 7.34 -25.75 2.48
C MET A 204 8.08 -26.80 1.64
N GLN A 205 8.17 -28.06 2.12
CA GLN A 205 8.88 -29.12 1.39
C GLN A 205 8.17 -29.54 0.09
N GLU A 206 6.85 -29.51 0.09
CA GLU A 206 6.02 -29.81 -1.08
C GLU A 206 6.12 -28.71 -2.13
N LEU A 207 6.04 -27.45 -1.68
CA LEU A 207 6.01 -26.30 -2.56
C LEU A 207 7.41 -25.88 -3.09
N MET A 208 8.49 -26.17 -2.36
CA MET A 208 9.85 -25.80 -2.75
C MET A 208 10.40 -26.73 -3.84
N GLY A 209 10.41 -26.45 -5.04
CA GLY A 209 10.84 -27.27 -6.19
C GLY A 209 9.70 -27.62 -7.15
N GLU A 210 8.45 -27.30 -6.77
CA GLU A 210 7.34 -27.38 -7.69
C GLU A 210 7.46 -26.29 -8.77
N LYS A 211 7.15 -26.62 -10.02
CA LYS A 211 7.00 -25.67 -11.13
C LYS A 211 5.50 -25.48 -11.41
N SER A 212 5.14 -24.26 -11.78
CA SER A 212 3.77 -23.94 -12.15
C SER A 212 3.32 -24.74 -13.38
N LYS A 213 2.08 -25.20 -13.37
CA LYS A 213 1.45 -25.92 -14.49
C LYS A 213 0.42 -25.06 -15.23
N ILE A 214 0.37 -23.77 -14.93
CA ILE A 214 -0.60 -22.83 -15.53
C ILE A 214 -0.30 -22.69 -17.01
N THR A 215 -1.34 -22.88 -17.85
CA THR A 215 -1.24 -22.80 -19.31
C THR A 215 -2.15 -21.73 -19.92
N SER A 216 -3.04 -21.15 -19.13
CA SER A 216 -4.03 -20.16 -19.60
C SER A 216 -4.28 -19.06 -18.58
N VAL A 217 -4.72 -17.89 -19.07
CA VAL A 217 -5.15 -16.77 -18.21
C VAL A 217 -6.31 -17.19 -17.29
N LYS A 218 -7.21 -18.03 -17.77
CA LYS A 218 -8.35 -18.52 -16.96
C LYS A 218 -7.89 -19.35 -15.76
N GLU A 219 -6.91 -20.24 -15.95
CA GLU A 219 -6.33 -21.00 -14.85
C GLU A 219 -5.57 -20.09 -13.89
N LEU A 220 -4.76 -19.17 -14.42
CA LEU A 220 -4.01 -18.18 -13.64
C LEU A 220 -4.92 -17.37 -12.72
N LEU A 221 -6.06 -16.91 -13.20
CA LEU A 221 -7.01 -16.09 -12.45
C LEU A 221 -7.88 -16.88 -11.47
N ASN A 222 -7.69 -18.20 -11.34
CA ASN A 222 -8.27 -18.95 -10.23
C ASN A 222 -7.68 -18.41 -8.91
N PRO A 223 -8.52 -17.99 -7.95
CA PRO A 223 -8.03 -17.44 -6.68
C PRO A 223 -7.08 -18.36 -5.91
N GLU A 224 -7.26 -19.69 -6.02
CA GLU A 224 -6.37 -20.68 -5.40
C GLU A 224 -4.99 -20.69 -6.04
N GLU A 225 -4.90 -20.52 -7.36
CA GLU A 225 -3.62 -20.42 -8.06
C GLU A 225 -2.92 -19.09 -7.75
N LEU A 226 -3.66 -17.98 -7.70
CA LEU A 226 -3.12 -16.69 -7.27
C LEU A 226 -2.60 -16.75 -5.83
N HIS A 227 -3.32 -17.41 -4.93
CA HIS A 227 -2.86 -17.64 -3.56
C HIS A 227 -1.57 -18.48 -3.53
N ARG A 228 -1.50 -19.56 -4.33
CA ARG A 228 -0.32 -20.40 -4.46
C ARG A 228 0.90 -19.61 -4.95
N LEU A 229 0.72 -18.74 -5.94
CA LEU A 229 1.79 -17.82 -6.42
C LEU A 229 2.33 -16.96 -5.29
N LEU A 230 1.46 -16.35 -4.50
CA LEU A 230 1.89 -15.48 -3.38
C LEU A 230 2.57 -16.28 -2.26
N ILE A 231 2.09 -17.47 -1.95
CA ILE A 231 2.77 -18.38 -1.00
C ILE A 231 4.17 -18.73 -1.51
N ARG A 232 4.30 -19.10 -2.79
CA ARG A 232 5.61 -19.43 -3.38
C ARG A 232 6.58 -18.25 -3.31
N ASN A 233 6.12 -17.05 -3.61
CA ASN A 233 6.93 -15.84 -3.49
C ASN A 233 7.39 -15.61 -2.04
N ALA A 234 6.50 -15.71 -1.06
CA ALA A 234 6.85 -15.55 0.35
C ALA A 234 7.82 -16.64 0.86
N LEU A 235 7.60 -17.89 0.46
CA LEU A 235 8.49 -19.01 0.80
C LEU A 235 9.88 -18.86 0.19
N HIS A 236 9.97 -18.42 -1.08
CA HIS A 236 11.25 -18.22 -1.75
C HIS A 236 12.13 -17.23 -0.98
N TRP A 237 11.59 -16.06 -0.66
CA TRP A 237 12.37 -15.01 0.00
C TRP A 237 12.82 -15.39 1.42
N ILE A 238 11.97 -16.07 2.21
CA ILE A 238 12.39 -16.50 3.55
C ILE A 238 13.41 -17.65 3.50
N TYR A 239 13.29 -18.55 2.51
CA TYR A 239 14.25 -19.62 2.28
C TYR A 239 15.59 -19.04 1.82
N SER A 240 15.59 -18.11 0.89
CA SER A 240 16.79 -17.42 0.41
C SER A 240 17.51 -16.67 1.53
N ALA A 241 16.75 -15.98 2.41
CA ALA A 241 17.30 -15.33 3.60
C ALA A 241 17.94 -16.35 4.56
N GLY A 242 17.26 -17.47 4.80
CA GLY A 242 17.77 -18.54 5.65
C GLY A 242 19.08 -19.16 5.13
N ASN A 243 19.11 -19.47 3.83
CA ASN A 243 20.31 -20.03 3.17
C ASN A 243 21.48 -19.04 3.17
N LEU A 244 21.22 -17.76 2.86
CA LEU A 244 22.26 -16.73 2.93
C LEU A 244 22.89 -16.65 4.32
N ILE A 245 22.07 -16.67 5.37
CA ILE A 245 22.55 -16.64 6.75
C ILE A 245 23.42 -17.86 7.07
N ILE A 246 22.98 -19.05 6.68
CA ILE A 246 23.76 -20.31 6.93
C ILE A 246 25.08 -20.25 6.19
N THR A 247 25.11 -19.85 4.92
CA THR A 247 26.32 -19.75 4.10
C THR A 247 27.32 -18.77 4.69
N GLU A 248 26.88 -17.58 5.06
CA GLU A 248 27.74 -16.53 5.60
C GLU A 248 28.25 -16.87 7.02
N MET A 249 27.43 -17.59 7.81
CA MET A 249 27.92 -18.15 9.10
C MET A 249 29.01 -19.18 8.89
N GLY A 250 28.88 -20.05 7.88
CA GLY A 250 29.91 -21.00 7.46
C GLY A 250 31.22 -20.32 7.03
N SER A 251 31.15 -19.10 6.54
CA SER A 251 32.30 -18.25 6.20
C SER A 251 32.91 -17.52 7.40
N GLY A 252 32.40 -17.75 8.61
CA GLY A 252 32.93 -17.21 9.87
C GLY A 252 32.41 -15.86 10.28
N LEU A 253 31.36 -15.31 9.60
CA LEU A 253 30.73 -14.07 10.00
C LEU A 253 29.78 -14.27 11.19
N SER A 254 29.77 -13.34 12.12
CA SER A 254 28.80 -13.33 13.20
C SER A 254 27.39 -12.99 12.69
N MET A 255 26.35 -13.48 13.39
CA MET A 255 24.96 -13.16 13.06
C MET A 255 24.71 -11.65 12.94
N LYS A 256 25.36 -10.84 13.77
CA LYS A 256 25.24 -9.37 13.71
C LYS A 256 25.83 -8.82 12.41
N GLN A 257 27.01 -9.27 11.98
CA GLN A 257 27.63 -8.84 10.74
C GLN A 257 26.79 -9.26 9.52
N ILE A 258 26.24 -10.46 9.53
CA ILE A 258 25.37 -10.96 8.47
C ILE A 258 24.10 -10.09 8.38
N TRP A 259 23.46 -9.86 9.52
CA TRP A 259 22.25 -9.04 9.60
C TRP A 259 22.48 -7.63 9.08
N ASP A 260 23.53 -6.98 9.54
CA ASP A 260 23.81 -5.57 9.26
C ASP A 260 24.35 -5.33 7.84
N LYS A 261 25.06 -6.30 7.24
CA LYS A 261 25.84 -6.05 6.01
C LYS A 261 25.49 -6.96 4.83
N LYS A 262 24.76 -8.06 5.03
CA LYS A 262 24.55 -9.08 3.99
C LYS A 262 23.06 -9.39 3.74
N ALA A 263 22.29 -9.62 4.78
CA ALA A 263 20.95 -10.18 4.68
C ALA A 263 19.85 -9.13 4.65
N GLY A 264 20.13 -7.84 4.92
CA GLY A 264 19.11 -6.81 5.10
C GLY A 264 18.12 -6.70 3.94
N ILE A 265 18.59 -6.76 2.70
CA ILE A 265 17.74 -6.62 1.50
C ILE A 265 16.78 -7.80 1.38
N VAL A 266 17.30 -9.02 1.38
CA VAL A 266 16.49 -10.25 1.24
C VAL A 266 15.51 -10.43 2.42
N LEU A 267 15.88 -9.96 3.61
CA LEU A 267 15.00 -9.96 4.78
C LEU A 267 13.81 -8.99 4.62
N VAL A 268 14.04 -7.83 4.03
CA VAL A 268 12.97 -6.88 3.72
C VAL A 268 12.03 -7.45 2.66
N ASP A 269 12.56 -8.11 1.61
CA ASP A 269 11.75 -8.76 0.59
C ASP A 269 10.92 -9.92 1.16
N ALA A 270 11.48 -10.71 2.07
CA ALA A 270 10.74 -11.77 2.77
C ALA A 270 9.59 -11.19 3.63
N ALA A 271 9.84 -10.11 4.36
CA ALA A 271 8.82 -9.46 5.18
C ALA A 271 7.71 -8.83 4.34
N ARG A 272 8.07 -8.18 3.23
CA ARG A 272 7.12 -7.56 2.30
C ARG A 272 6.23 -8.62 1.64
N SER A 273 6.82 -9.66 1.04
CA SER A 273 6.08 -10.72 0.36
C SER A 273 5.13 -11.45 1.31
N HIS A 274 5.57 -11.71 2.55
CA HIS A 274 4.70 -12.26 3.58
C HIS A 274 3.51 -11.32 3.89
N THR A 275 3.74 -10.01 3.99
CA THR A 275 2.69 -9.04 4.26
C THR A 275 1.70 -8.93 3.10
N GLN A 276 2.18 -9.02 1.86
CA GLN A 276 1.33 -9.04 0.66
C GLN A 276 0.45 -10.29 0.62
N LEU A 277 1.02 -11.46 0.95
CA LEU A 277 0.26 -12.71 1.10
C LEU A 277 -0.84 -12.55 2.16
N PHE A 278 -0.51 -12.05 3.34
CA PHE A 278 -1.48 -11.80 4.40
C PHE A 278 -2.61 -10.84 3.97
N ALA A 279 -2.27 -9.78 3.24
CA ALA A 279 -3.27 -8.84 2.71
C ALA A 279 -4.20 -9.50 1.67
N PHE A 280 -3.65 -10.34 0.80
CA PHE A 280 -4.45 -11.14 -0.15
C PHE A 280 -5.41 -12.09 0.58
N GLU A 281 -4.93 -12.82 1.58
CA GLU A 281 -5.74 -13.74 2.38
C GLU A 281 -6.89 -13.01 3.09
N CYS A 282 -6.62 -11.84 3.67
CA CYS A 282 -7.66 -11.01 4.28
C CYS A 282 -8.72 -10.57 3.27
N PHE A 283 -8.32 -10.18 2.06
CA PHE A 283 -9.22 -9.79 0.99
C PHE A 283 -10.04 -11.00 0.50
N TYR A 284 -9.39 -12.13 0.24
CA TYR A 284 -10.02 -13.36 -0.22
C TYR A 284 -11.06 -13.88 0.78
N GLU A 285 -10.70 -13.94 2.07
CA GLU A 285 -11.63 -14.30 3.15
C GLU A 285 -12.82 -13.32 3.24
N GLY A 286 -12.55 -12.02 3.11
CA GLY A 286 -13.56 -10.97 3.13
C GLY A 286 -14.51 -11.07 1.94
N LEU A 287 -13.98 -11.34 0.74
CA LEU A 287 -14.75 -11.56 -0.49
C LEU A 287 -15.71 -12.77 -0.36
N GLY A 288 -15.29 -13.81 0.38
CA GLY A 288 -16.14 -14.96 0.68
C GLY A 288 -17.42 -14.61 1.45
N LYS A 289 -17.43 -13.48 2.17
CA LYS A 289 -18.57 -12.99 2.98
C LYS A 289 -19.51 -12.05 2.21
N VAL A 290 -19.12 -11.61 1.01
CA VAL A 290 -19.94 -10.74 0.16
C VAL A 290 -21.09 -11.57 -0.42
N ARG A 291 -22.34 -11.12 -0.19
CA ARG A 291 -23.56 -11.83 -0.62
C ARG A 291 -24.03 -11.41 -2.01
N ASP A 292 -23.87 -10.14 -2.34
CA ASP A 292 -24.23 -9.64 -3.66
C ASP A 292 -23.29 -10.20 -4.73
N ILE A 293 -23.88 -10.84 -5.76
CA ILE A 293 -23.13 -11.59 -6.78
C ILE A 293 -22.34 -10.66 -7.68
N GLU A 294 -22.93 -9.53 -8.10
CA GLU A 294 -22.28 -8.60 -9.02
C GLU A 294 -21.15 -7.83 -8.31
N LEU A 295 -21.40 -7.37 -7.09
CA LEU A 295 -20.34 -6.77 -6.26
C LEU A 295 -19.22 -7.77 -6.00
N LYS A 296 -19.53 -9.04 -5.74
CA LYS A 296 -18.52 -10.08 -5.54
C LYS A 296 -17.66 -10.32 -6.78
N LYS A 297 -18.25 -10.25 -7.98
CA LYS A 297 -17.50 -10.34 -9.25
C LYS A 297 -16.57 -9.14 -9.42
N SER A 298 -17.09 -7.92 -9.23
CA SER A 298 -16.28 -6.70 -9.35
C SER A 298 -15.12 -6.66 -8.36
N LEU A 299 -15.36 -7.01 -7.10
CA LEU A 299 -14.30 -7.14 -6.09
C LEU A 299 -13.34 -8.30 -6.39
N GLY A 300 -13.82 -9.39 -6.99
CA GLY A 300 -13.00 -10.51 -7.43
C GLY A 300 -11.98 -10.11 -8.49
N ARG A 301 -12.35 -9.24 -9.44
CA ARG A 301 -11.41 -8.67 -10.42
C ARG A 301 -10.31 -7.86 -9.73
N LEU A 302 -10.65 -7.07 -8.70
CA LEU A 302 -9.67 -6.32 -7.93
C LEU A 302 -8.76 -7.22 -7.10
N LEU A 303 -9.29 -8.32 -6.51
CA LEU A 303 -8.47 -9.32 -5.84
C LEU A 303 -7.45 -9.95 -6.79
N SER A 304 -7.89 -10.32 -7.99
CA SER A 304 -7.02 -10.89 -9.02
C SER A 304 -5.96 -9.87 -9.48
N LEU A 305 -6.37 -8.62 -9.71
CA LEU A 305 -5.44 -7.54 -10.10
C LEU A 305 -4.40 -7.28 -9.01
N PHE A 306 -4.78 -7.33 -7.74
CA PHE A 306 -3.83 -7.18 -6.62
C PHE A 306 -2.74 -8.26 -6.68
N ALA A 307 -3.11 -9.53 -6.78
CA ALA A 307 -2.13 -10.63 -6.84
C ALA A 307 -1.22 -10.54 -8.07
N VAL A 308 -1.80 -10.30 -9.25
CA VAL A 308 -1.04 -10.15 -10.51
C VAL A 308 -0.10 -8.94 -10.43
N HIS A 309 -0.58 -7.81 -9.88
CA HIS A 309 0.21 -6.58 -9.76
C HIS A 309 1.44 -6.78 -8.87
N VAL A 310 1.29 -7.31 -7.66
CA VAL A 310 2.41 -7.46 -6.72
C VAL A 310 3.48 -8.44 -7.22
N ILE A 311 3.09 -9.46 -8.00
CA ILE A 311 4.06 -10.38 -8.63
C ILE A 311 4.80 -9.69 -9.78
N LEU A 312 4.09 -8.95 -10.65
CA LEU A 312 4.71 -8.25 -11.78
C LEU A 312 5.57 -7.05 -11.34
N GLU A 313 5.23 -6.40 -10.24
CA GLU A 313 6.04 -5.31 -9.69
C GLU A 313 7.41 -5.80 -9.19
N ARG A 314 7.48 -7.01 -8.63
CA ARG A 314 8.70 -7.62 -8.09
C ARG A 314 8.85 -9.09 -8.51
N PRO A 315 9.14 -9.36 -9.78
CA PRO A 315 9.11 -10.70 -10.34
C PRO A 315 10.27 -11.59 -9.89
N MET A 316 11.34 -11.01 -9.30
CA MET A 316 12.58 -11.75 -8.99
C MET A 316 12.35 -12.98 -8.13
N GLY A 317 11.45 -12.93 -7.15
CA GLY A 317 11.15 -14.08 -6.31
C GLY A 317 10.58 -15.28 -7.09
N MET A 318 9.82 -15.04 -8.14
CA MET A 318 9.29 -16.07 -9.01
C MET A 318 10.32 -16.59 -10.01
N ILE A 319 11.20 -15.68 -10.48
CA ILE A 319 12.28 -16.01 -11.44
C ILE A 319 13.36 -16.85 -10.73
N GLU A 320 13.84 -16.40 -9.57
CA GLU A 320 14.86 -17.12 -8.81
C GLU A 320 14.35 -18.46 -8.24
N ALA A 321 13.04 -18.55 -7.94
CA ALA A 321 12.41 -19.80 -7.55
C ALA A 321 12.24 -20.78 -8.72
N GLU A 322 12.48 -20.36 -9.97
CA GLU A 322 12.16 -21.10 -11.20
C GLU A 322 10.71 -21.63 -11.22
N TYR A 323 9.80 -20.93 -10.53
CA TYR A 323 8.41 -21.36 -10.40
C TYR A 323 7.60 -21.06 -11.64
N LEU A 324 7.78 -19.85 -12.21
CA LEU A 324 7.16 -19.42 -13.44
C LEU A 324 8.20 -19.36 -14.56
N ASP A 325 7.84 -19.85 -15.74
CA ASP A 325 8.60 -19.65 -16.97
C ASP A 325 8.21 -18.35 -17.68
N VAL A 326 8.91 -18.03 -18.77
CA VAL A 326 8.71 -16.81 -19.55
C VAL A 326 7.28 -16.73 -20.12
N GLU A 327 6.72 -17.86 -20.58
CA GLU A 327 5.38 -17.88 -21.15
C GLU A 327 4.31 -17.63 -20.08
N GLN A 328 4.53 -18.14 -18.89
CA GLN A 328 3.65 -17.88 -17.73
C GLN A 328 3.74 -16.42 -17.24
N PHE A 329 4.89 -15.77 -17.33
CA PHE A 329 4.98 -14.32 -17.13
C PHE A 329 4.22 -13.51 -18.19
N LYS A 330 4.22 -13.95 -19.45
CA LYS A 330 3.36 -13.33 -20.50
C LYS A 330 1.87 -13.52 -20.19
N LEU A 331 1.47 -14.66 -19.60
CA LEU A 331 0.09 -14.84 -19.14
C LEU A 331 -0.27 -13.87 -18.02
N LEU A 332 0.63 -13.59 -17.06
CA LEU A 332 0.42 -12.56 -16.03
C LEU A 332 0.22 -11.16 -16.63
N GLN A 333 1.04 -10.78 -17.64
CA GLN A 333 0.90 -9.49 -18.33
C GLN A 333 -0.45 -9.41 -19.04
N LYS A 334 -0.82 -10.46 -19.80
CA LYS A 334 -2.10 -10.53 -20.48
C LYS A 334 -3.29 -10.53 -19.52
N ALA A 335 -3.18 -11.20 -18.37
CA ALA A 335 -4.19 -11.18 -17.32
C ALA A 335 -4.38 -9.76 -16.76
N LYS A 336 -3.29 -9.03 -16.54
CA LYS A 336 -3.33 -7.63 -16.10
C LYS A 336 -4.07 -6.75 -17.10
N GLU A 337 -3.71 -6.82 -18.39
CA GLU A 337 -4.36 -6.05 -19.46
C GLU A 337 -5.88 -6.32 -19.50
N MET A 338 -6.28 -7.58 -19.45
CA MET A 338 -7.67 -7.99 -19.45
C MET A 338 -8.43 -7.46 -18.21
N LEU A 339 -7.81 -7.54 -17.02
CA LEU A 339 -8.41 -7.03 -15.80
C LEU A 339 -8.58 -5.51 -15.81
N LEU A 340 -7.66 -4.75 -16.44
CA LEU A 340 -7.81 -3.31 -16.60
C LEU A 340 -9.07 -2.96 -17.41
N GLU A 341 -9.32 -3.64 -18.52
CA GLU A 341 -10.52 -3.47 -19.35
C GLU A 341 -11.80 -3.85 -18.57
N GLU A 342 -11.78 -4.97 -17.85
CA GLU A 342 -12.93 -5.46 -17.10
C GLU A 342 -13.29 -4.62 -15.88
N ILE A 343 -12.33 -3.94 -15.24
CA ILE A 343 -12.55 -3.05 -14.10
C ILE A 343 -13.05 -1.68 -14.56
N ARG A 344 -12.73 -1.25 -15.80
CA ARG A 344 -13.05 0.09 -16.31
C ARG A 344 -14.53 0.50 -16.13
N PRO A 345 -15.54 -0.35 -16.42
CA PRO A 345 -16.94 0.00 -16.21
C PRO A 345 -17.30 0.31 -14.76
N ASP A 346 -16.67 -0.38 -13.80
CA ASP A 346 -16.96 -0.30 -12.38
C ASP A 346 -16.23 0.86 -11.68
N ALA A 347 -15.26 1.50 -12.35
CA ALA A 347 -14.34 2.46 -11.76
C ALA A 347 -15.04 3.65 -11.09
N MET A 348 -16.15 4.16 -11.69
CA MET A 348 -16.95 5.24 -11.10
C MET A 348 -17.67 4.79 -9.84
N GLY A 349 -18.25 3.58 -9.86
CA GLY A 349 -18.91 3.00 -8.70
C GLY A 349 -17.96 2.89 -7.49
N PHE A 350 -16.72 2.48 -7.72
CA PHE A 350 -15.71 2.43 -6.65
C PHE A 350 -15.31 3.83 -6.13
N ALA A 351 -15.19 4.81 -7.01
CA ALA A 351 -14.90 6.19 -6.61
C ALA A 351 -16.02 6.78 -5.75
N ASP A 352 -17.27 6.58 -6.15
CA ASP A 352 -18.43 7.15 -5.46
C ASP A 352 -18.82 6.37 -4.19
N ALA A 353 -18.52 5.08 -4.12
CA ALA A 353 -18.68 4.29 -2.90
C ALA A 353 -17.81 4.79 -1.73
N SER A 354 -16.83 5.65 -1.99
CA SER A 354 -16.04 6.32 -0.97
C SER A 354 -16.87 7.20 -0.03
N LEU A 355 -18.01 7.69 -0.50
CA LEU A 355 -18.91 8.63 0.17
C LEU A 355 -18.22 9.91 0.67
N PHE A 356 -17.08 10.28 0.09
CA PHE A 356 -16.43 11.55 0.40
C PHE A 356 -17.26 12.71 -0.16
N SER A 357 -17.59 13.66 0.69
CA SER A 357 -18.14 14.93 0.25
C SER A 357 -17.07 15.79 -0.42
N ASP A 358 -17.49 16.71 -1.28
CA ASP A 358 -16.59 17.69 -1.91
C ASP A 358 -15.78 18.48 -0.87
N ASN A 359 -16.42 18.80 0.28
CA ASN A 359 -15.76 19.49 1.39
C ASN A 359 -14.67 18.64 2.05
N THR A 360 -14.85 17.33 2.11
CA THR A 360 -13.82 16.40 2.65
C THR A 360 -12.65 16.28 1.69
N LEU A 361 -12.91 16.18 0.39
CA LEU A 361 -11.87 16.06 -0.63
C LEU A 361 -11.08 17.36 -0.84
N ARG A 362 -11.69 18.53 -0.57
CA ARG A 362 -11.06 19.84 -0.77
C ARG A 362 -10.43 19.99 -2.16
N SER A 363 -11.12 19.46 -3.18
CA SER A 363 -10.58 19.30 -4.53
C SER A 363 -11.57 19.84 -5.56
N ALA A 364 -11.11 20.70 -6.44
CA ALA A 364 -11.87 21.08 -7.61
C ALA A 364 -11.92 19.94 -8.64
N LEU A 365 -10.87 19.08 -8.68
CA LEU A 365 -10.82 17.95 -9.62
C LEU A 365 -11.73 16.80 -9.20
N GLY A 366 -11.96 16.65 -7.91
CA GLY A 366 -12.77 15.57 -7.33
C GLY A 366 -14.25 15.90 -7.14
N LYS A 367 -14.75 16.95 -7.77
CA LYS A 367 -16.16 17.36 -7.67
C LYS A 367 -17.10 16.25 -8.11
N TYR A 368 -18.11 15.97 -7.27
CA TYR A 368 -19.10 14.91 -7.54
C TYR A 368 -19.96 15.21 -8.77
N ASP A 369 -20.30 16.49 -8.98
CA ASP A 369 -21.11 16.97 -10.09
C ASP A 369 -20.33 17.11 -11.42
N GLY A 370 -19.00 16.93 -11.41
CA GLY A 370 -18.13 17.09 -12.58
C GLY A 370 -17.82 18.54 -12.97
N ASN A 371 -18.26 19.55 -12.20
CA ASN A 371 -18.00 20.96 -12.49
C ASN A 371 -16.56 21.38 -12.14
N VAL A 372 -15.59 20.75 -12.79
CA VAL A 372 -14.16 20.91 -12.48
C VAL A 372 -13.67 22.31 -12.85
N TYR A 373 -13.86 22.72 -14.11
CA TYR A 373 -13.29 23.99 -14.62
C TYR A 373 -14.01 25.20 -14.07
N GLU A 374 -15.31 25.15 -13.95
CA GLU A 374 -16.13 26.20 -13.34
C GLU A 374 -15.72 26.40 -11.87
N THR A 375 -15.50 25.30 -11.15
CA THR A 375 -15.03 25.36 -9.76
C THR A 375 -13.63 25.96 -9.67
N MET A 376 -12.70 25.57 -10.54
CA MET A 376 -11.35 26.14 -10.56
C MET A 376 -11.37 27.63 -10.87
N PHE A 377 -12.21 28.04 -11.81
CA PHE A 377 -12.37 29.45 -12.19
C PHE A 377 -12.96 30.28 -11.04
N ASP A 378 -14.03 29.77 -10.40
CA ASP A 378 -14.62 30.41 -9.21
C ASP A 378 -13.60 30.58 -8.08
N TRP A 379 -12.82 29.52 -7.80
CA TRP A 379 -11.81 29.60 -6.75
C TRP A 379 -10.67 30.56 -7.09
N ALA A 380 -10.30 30.68 -8.35
CA ALA A 380 -9.30 31.61 -8.80
C ALA A 380 -9.78 33.06 -8.70
N GLN A 381 -11.01 33.34 -9.10
CA GLN A 381 -11.56 34.70 -9.11
C GLN A 381 -12.10 35.15 -7.75
N ASN A 382 -12.95 34.32 -7.14
CA ASN A 382 -13.81 34.76 -6.03
C ASN A 382 -13.26 34.40 -4.65
N LYS A 383 -12.42 33.35 -4.57
CA LYS A 383 -11.88 32.82 -3.30
C LYS A 383 -10.40 33.10 -3.08
N ASN A 384 -9.73 33.67 -4.05
CA ASN A 384 -8.31 34.04 -3.91
C ASN A 384 -8.19 35.55 -3.75
N SER A 385 -7.86 36.02 -2.53
CA SER A 385 -7.70 37.43 -2.24
C SER A 385 -6.59 38.12 -3.05
N LEU A 386 -5.60 37.35 -3.54
CA LEU A 386 -4.53 37.89 -4.38
C LEU A 386 -5.01 38.25 -5.79
N ASN A 387 -6.02 37.56 -6.31
CA ASN A 387 -6.58 37.81 -7.66
C ASN A 387 -7.66 38.90 -7.66
N GLY A 388 -8.09 39.38 -6.48
CA GLY A 388 -9.03 40.51 -6.36
C GLY A 388 -8.44 41.87 -6.59
N LYS A 389 -7.12 41.98 -6.84
CA LYS A 389 -6.41 43.21 -7.12
C LYS A 389 -5.95 43.24 -8.58
N GLU A 390 -6.06 44.40 -9.21
CA GLU A 390 -5.63 44.64 -10.59
C GLU A 390 -4.12 44.40 -10.77
N VAL A 391 -3.36 44.64 -9.70
CA VAL A 391 -1.91 44.36 -9.60
C VAL A 391 -1.64 43.54 -8.36
N ALA A 392 -0.93 42.41 -8.52
CA ALA A 392 -0.53 41.56 -7.39
C ALA A 392 0.36 42.32 -6.40
N ASP A 393 0.21 42.03 -5.09
CA ASP A 393 1.04 42.61 -4.04
C ASP A 393 2.52 42.35 -4.36
N GLY A 394 3.33 43.37 -4.25
CA GLY A 394 4.76 43.31 -4.57
C GLY A 394 5.13 43.64 -6.02
N MET A 395 4.21 43.71 -6.95
CA MET A 395 4.48 44.15 -8.34
C MET A 395 4.97 45.60 -8.40
N GLU A 396 4.51 46.42 -7.49
CA GLU A 396 5.03 47.82 -7.35
C GLU A 396 6.53 47.87 -7.13
N PHE A 397 7.12 46.89 -6.40
CA PHE A 397 8.58 46.79 -6.26
C PHE A 397 9.26 46.45 -7.58
N ILE A 398 8.64 45.58 -8.39
CA ILE A 398 9.16 45.25 -9.72
C ILE A 398 9.09 46.46 -10.64
N PHE A 399 8.02 47.27 -10.59
CA PHE A 399 7.93 48.51 -11.37
C PHE A 399 8.95 49.57 -10.90
N GLN A 400 9.23 49.65 -9.60
CA GLN A 400 10.29 50.49 -9.07
C GLN A 400 11.69 50.03 -9.51
N MET A 401 11.94 48.71 -9.54
CA MET A 401 13.18 48.10 -10.02
C MET A 401 13.42 48.37 -11.51
N LYS A 402 12.34 48.50 -12.33
CA LYS A 402 12.45 48.84 -13.75
C LYS A 402 13.13 50.18 -13.99
N GLY A 403 12.96 51.11 -13.07
CA GLY A 403 13.70 52.41 -13.09
C GLY A 403 15.16 52.29 -12.67
N LEU A 404 15.56 51.22 -11.96
CA LEU A 404 16.92 50.97 -11.49
C LEU A 404 17.74 50.11 -12.46
N ILE A 405 17.08 49.36 -13.40
CA ILE A 405 17.73 48.53 -14.38
C ILE A 405 17.48 49.12 -15.79
N PRO A 406 18.40 49.92 -16.33
CA PRO A 406 18.30 50.45 -17.67
C PRO A 406 18.22 49.28 -18.66
N ASN A 407 17.17 49.22 -19.52
CA ASN A 407 16.93 48.15 -20.53
C ASN A 407 16.28 46.85 -20.04
N ALA A 408 15.72 46.75 -18.84
CA ALA A 408 14.87 45.61 -18.52
C ALA A 408 13.58 45.63 -19.39
N ARG A 409 13.48 44.72 -20.33
CA ARG A 409 12.20 44.38 -21.05
C ARG A 409 11.45 43.39 -20.17
N LEU A 410 10.43 43.85 -19.49
CA LEU A 410 9.43 43.02 -18.84
C LEU A 410 8.27 42.80 -19.81
#